data_d8a094d54c757a58ad1970a033586737
#
_entry.id   d8a094d54c757a58ad1970a033586737
#
_cell.length_a   1.000
_cell.length_b   1.000
_cell.length_c   1.000
_cell.angle_alpha   90.00
_cell.angle_beta   90.00
_cell.angle_gamma   90.00
#
_symmetry.space_group_name_H-M   'P 1'
#
loop_
_entity.id
_entity.type
_entity.pdbx_description
1 polymer ?
#
loop_
_entity_poly.entity_id
_entity_poly.type
_entity_poly.pdbx_seq_one_letter_code
_entity_poly.pdbx_strand_id
1 'polypeptide(L)'
;MLPLKSAALLSTKSPTRAQRFQIRLFLWRVVCLKNTKMEKINFDGVTLHRWSCGSSTYLVRPELGARLMNWNLRMADGSVRDVIHWPENADYGKFAEVHGGNPILFPFSARTFHAGKIGHWKDASGAVRPMPTHGFAQDGQFEIVSVDEGGFTAELQPDEVAAAAYPFNYRFTVRYVFEEVSFKVYLRLDNLGDEPIPWSAGHHFYFTLPWHPGLKRSDYRFEIPAKKCFTHAPDGSLLSV
;
A
#
# COMPACT_ATOMS: atom_id res chain seq x y z
N MET A 1 -16.30 -7.96 -4.51
CA MET A 1 -15.17 -7.13 -4.02
C MET A 1 -14.79 -6.17 -5.13
N LEU A 2 -14.94 -4.86 -4.96
CA LEU A 2 -14.52 -3.88 -5.96
C LEU A 2 -13.21 -3.25 -5.47
N PRO A 3 -12.10 -3.32 -6.21
CA PRO A 3 -10.89 -2.61 -5.88
C PRO A 3 -11.07 -1.11 -6.15
N LEU A 4 -10.77 -0.27 -5.17
CA LEU A 4 -10.58 1.16 -5.39
C LEU A 4 -9.18 1.38 -5.94
N LYS A 5 -9.10 1.69 -7.23
CA LYS A 5 -7.84 2.06 -7.88
C LYS A 5 -7.66 3.57 -7.77
N SER A 6 -6.69 3.99 -7.00
CA SER A 6 -6.24 5.39 -6.95
C SER A 6 -4.82 5.45 -7.49
N ALA A 7 -4.64 6.01 -8.67
CA ALA A 7 -3.34 6.30 -9.26
C ALA A 7 -3.18 7.81 -9.41
N ALA A 8 -2.14 8.38 -8.80
CA ALA A 8 -1.72 9.75 -9.05
C ALA A 8 -0.42 9.72 -9.87
N LEU A 9 -0.47 10.17 -11.11
CA LEU A 9 0.71 10.36 -11.96
C LEU A 9 1.31 11.73 -11.65
N LEU A 10 2.58 11.76 -11.26
CA LEU A 10 3.33 13.00 -11.10
C LEU A 10 4.64 12.94 -11.87
N SER A 11 4.78 13.85 -12.83
CA SER A 11 6.07 14.21 -13.43
C SER A 11 6.67 15.34 -12.60
N THR A 12 7.83 15.16 -12.01
CA THR A 12 8.51 16.22 -11.28
C THR A 12 9.92 16.45 -11.80
N LYS A 13 10.14 17.66 -12.28
CA LYS A 13 11.49 18.25 -12.35
C LYS A 13 11.77 18.86 -10.97
N SER A 14 12.82 18.36 -10.27
CA SER A 14 13.45 18.98 -9.10
C SER A 14 13.44 18.15 -7.80
N PRO A 15 14.37 18.39 -6.83
CA PRO A 15 14.83 17.37 -5.89
C PRO A 15 13.81 17.07 -4.78
N THR A 16 13.87 15.83 -4.30
CA THR A 16 13.34 15.33 -3.02
C THR A 16 12.04 15.96 -2.52
N ARG A 17 10.90 15.53 -3.05
CA ARG A 17 9.62 15.81 -2.42
C ARG A 17 9.01 14.51 -1.91
N ALA A 18 9.05 14.32 -0.59
CA ALA A 18 8.29 13.28 0.08
C ALA A 18 6.79 13.48 -0.20
N GLN A 19 6.16 12.53 -0.87
CA GLN A 19 4.70 12.52 -1.00
C GLN A 19 4.10 11.97 0.28
N ARG A 20 3.35 12.80 0.99
CA ARG A 20 2.60 12.42 2.17
C ARG A 20 1.17 12.10 1.75
N PHE A 21 0.80 10.83 1.80
CA PHE A 21 -0.60 10.43 1.71
C PHE A 21 -1.12 10.24 3.14
N GLN A 22 -2.14 10.96 3.49
CA GLN A 22 -2.80 10.83 4.78
C GLN A 22 -4.24 10.42 4.54
N ILE A 23 -4.57 9.16 4.87
CA ILE A 23 -5.95 8.70 4.90
C ILE A 23 -6.48 8.98 6.31
N ARG A 24 -7.35 9.97 6.44
CA ARG A 24 -8.08 10.24 7.68
C ARG A 24 -9.48 9.67 7.55
N LEU A 25 -9.78 8.63 8.32
CA LEU A 25 -11.14 8.30 8.67
C LEU A 25 -11.52 9.24 9.84
N PHE A 26 -12.37 10.24 9.58
CA PHE A 26 -12.89 11.12 10.63
C PHE A 26 -13.89 10.34 11.48
N LEU A 27 -13.40 9.77 12.57
CA LEU A 27 -14.22 9.40 13.72
C LEU A 27 -13.80 10.32 14.87
N TRP A 28 -14.76 10.87 15.57
CA TRP A 28 -14.67 11.83 16.68
C TRP A 28 -13.39 11.72 17.52
N ARG A 29 -12.83 12.88 17.86
CA ARG A 29 -11.61 13.05 18.65
C ARG A 29 -11.76 12.43 20.04
N VAL A 30 -11.36 11.19 20.20
CA VAL A 30 -11.13 10.59 21.51
C VAL A 30 -9.69 10.90 21.89
N VAL A 31 -9.49 11.46 23.07
CA VAL A 31 -8.15 11.70 23.64
C VAL A 31 -7.49 10.34 23.83
N CYS A 32 -6.53 10.02 22.99
CA CYS A 32 -5.79 8.76 23.02
C CYS A 32 -4.83 8.75 24.22
N LEU A 33 -5.14 7.94 25.21
CA LEU A 33 -4.14 7.46 26.16
C LEU A 33 -3.24 6.49 25.38
N LYS A 34 -1.94 6.78 25.32
CA LYS A 34 -0.91 6.00 24.60
C LYS A 34 -0.77 4.60 25.22
N ASN A 35 -1.63 3.67 24.86
CA ASN A 35 -1.43 2.24 25.08
C ASN A 35 -1.27 1.56 23.71
N THR A 36 -0.18 1.85 23.06
CA THR A 36 0.26 1.07 21.88
C THR A 36 1.22 0.00 22.36
N LYS A 37 0.99 -1.22 21.91
CA LYS A 37 1.86 -2.37 22.15
C LYS A 37 2.16 -3.05 20.82
N MET A 38 3.42 -3.35 20.57
CA MET A 38 3.85 -4.17 19.46
C MET A 38 4.32 -5.53 19.93
N GLU A 39 3.95 -6.59 19.25
CA GLU A 39 4.42 -7.94 19.49
C GLU A 39 4.65 -8.69 18.17
N LYS A 40 5.64 -9.58 18.17
CA LYS A 40 5.85 -10.54 17.08
C LYS A 40 5.04 -11.79 17.38
N ILE A 41 4.31 -12.26 16.38
CA ILE A 41 3.55 -13.51 16.45
C ILE A 41 3.99 -14.44 15.35
N ASN A 42 4.00 -15.75 15.63
CA ASN A 42 4.23 -16.76 14.60
C ASN A 42 2.87 -17.32 14.17
N PHE A 43 2.62 -17.31 12.86
CA PHE A 43 1.44 -17.88 12.25
C PHE A 43 1.88 -18.74 11.07
N ASP A 44 1.65 -20.03 11.13
CA ASP A 44 2.05 -21.03 10.10
C ASP A 44 3.53 -20.92 9.66
N GLY A 45 4.44 -20.72 10.62
CA GLY A 45 5.87 -20.57 10.34
C GLY A 45 6.29 -19.19 9.83
N VAL A 46 5.34 -18.27 9.68
CA VAL A 46 5.60 -16.90 9.24
C VAL A 46 5.58 -15.94 10.43
N THR A 47 6.62 -15.12 10.57
CA THR A 47 6.64 -14.05 11.57
C THR A 47 5.81 -12.88 11.10
N LEU A 48 4.82 -12.50 11.90
CA LEU A 48 3.99 -11.33 11.70
C LEU A 48 4.19 -10.35 12.86
N HIS A 49 3.91 -9.08 12.60
CA HIS A 49 3.92 -8.05 13.62
C HIS A 49 2.49 -7.59 13.91
N ARG A 50 2.14 -7.54 15.19
CA ARG A 50 0.83 -7.09 15.65
C ARG A 50 0.97 -5.83 16.48
N TRP A 51 0.31 -4.75 16.05
CA TRP A 51 0.16 -3.54 16.84
C TRP A 51 -1.22 -3.48 17.45
N SER A 52 -1.29 -3.20 18.74
CA SER A 52 -2.54 -2.95 19.48
C SER A 52 -2.53 -1.50 19.91
N CYS A 53 -3.49 -0.70 19.42
CA CYS A 53 -3.60 0.73 19.68
C CYS A 53 -5.02 1.03 20.17
N GLY A 54 -5.23 1.05 21.49
CA GLY A 54 -6.56 1.21 22.06
C GLY A 54 -7.53 0.14 21.58
N SER A 55 -8.56 0.55 20.86
CA SER A 55 -9.59 -0.35 20.32
C SER A 55 -9.18 -1.05 19.02
N SER A 56 -8.04 -0.66 18.41
CA SER A 56 -7.57 -1.20 17.12
C SER A 56 -6.47 -2.23 17.27
N THR A 57 -6.50 -3.21 16.37
CA THR A 57 -5.42 -4.18 16.16
C THR A 57 -5.04 -4.21 14.69
N TYR A 58 -3.75 -4.07 14.40
CA TYR A 58 -3.16 -4.09 13.07
C TYR A 58 -2.24 -5.29 12.93
N LEU A 59 -2.45 -6.10 11.91
CA LEU A 59 -1.59 -7.22 11.57
C LEU A 59 -0.78 -6.89 10.33
N VAL A 60 0.53 -7.03 10.40
CA VAL A 60 1.46 -6.56 9.37
C VAL A 60 2.54 -7.59 9.09
N ARG A 61 2.97 -7.66 7.85
CA ARG A 61 4.19 -8.35 7.43
C ARG A 61 5.17 -7.33 6.85
N PRO A 62 6.03 -6.70 7.68
CA PRO A 62 6.91 -5.63 7.24
C PRO A 62 7.93 -6.09 6.20
N GLU A 63 8.48 -7.29 6.35
CA GLU A 63 9.58 -7.85 5.55
C GLU A 63 9.14 -8.23 4.13
N LEU A 64 7.85 -8.46 3.91
CA LEU A 64 7.31 -8.82 2.59
C LEU A 64 6.19 -7.85 2.20
N GLY A 65 6.45 -7.08 1.15
CA GLY A 65 5.52 -6.09 0.63
C GLY A 65 5.29 -4.89 1.56
N ALA A 66 5.98 -4.79 2.72
CA ALA A 66 5.69 -3.85 3.80
C ALA A 66 4.17 -3.78 4.08
N ARG A 67 3.50 -4.94 4.09
CA ARG A 67 2.06 -5.06 3.89
C ARG A 67 1.29 -5.04 5.20
N LEU A 68 0.42 -4.03 5.37
CA LEU A 68 -0.67 -4.11 6.33
C LEU A 68 -1.63 -5.20 5.83
N MET A 69 -1.79 -6.27 6.60
CA MET A 69 -2.63 -7.41 6.23
C MET A 69 -4.07 -7.21 6.70
N ASN A 70 -4.25 -6.82 7.97
CA ASN A 70 -5.57 -6.71 8.56
C ASN A 70 -5.64 -5.53 9.53
N TRP A 71 -6.81 -4.90 9.64
CA TRP A 71 -7.16 -3.95 10.68
C TRP A 71 -8.50 -4.31 11.28
N ASN A 72 -8.48 -4.67 12.55
CA ASN A 72 -9.68 -4.92 13.35
C ASN A 72 -9.91 -3.76 14.33
N LEU A 73 -11.17 -3.35 14.46
CA LEU A 73 -11.60 -2.31 15.39
C LEU A 73 -12.66 -2.88 16.35
N ARG A 74 -12.38 -2.85 17.65
CA ARG A 74 -13.36 -3.20 18.68
C ARG A 74 -14.33 -2.05 18.87
N MET A 75 -15.59 -2.33 18.71
CA MET A 75 -16.70 -1.39 18.87
C MET A 75 -17.11 -1.25 20.34
N ALA A 76 -17.90 -0.21 20.67
CA ALA A 76 -18.37 0.05 22.03
C ALA A 76 -19.26 -1.07 22.60
N ASP A 77 -19.95 -1.82 21.75
CA ASP A 77 -20.77 -2.98 22.11
C ASP A 77 -19.96 -4.27 22.32
N GLY A 78 -18.61 -4.19 22.19
CA GLY A 78 -17.69 -5.31 22.31
C GLY A 78 -17.51 -6.13 21.03
N SER A 79 -18.29 -5.89 19.99
CA SER A 79 -18.11 -6.54 18.69
C SER A 79 -16.79 -6.11 18.05
N VAL A 80 -16.25 -6.94 17.15
CA VAL A 80 -15.04 -6.63 16.40
C VAL A 80 -15.42 -6.42 14.94
N ARG A 81 -15.07 -5.25 14.42
CA ARG A 81 -15.24 -4.90 13.03
C ARG A 81 -13.94 -5.15 12.27
N ASP A 82 -14.02 -6.00 11.26
CA ASP A 82 -12.96 -6.15 10.26
C ASP A 82 -13.02 -4.94 9.31
N VAL A 83 -12.05 -4.03 9.41
CA VAL A 83 -12.01 -2.80 8.60
C VAL A 83 -11.26 -3.05 7.30
N ILE A 84 -10.07 -3.64 7.42
CA ILE A 84 -9.25 -4.06 6.28
C ILE A 84 -9.18 -5.57 6.28
N HIS A 85 -9.71 -6.15 5.20
CA HIS A 85 -9.87 -7.58 5.03
C HIS A 85 -8.55 -8.29 4.74
N TRP A 86 -8.38 -9.47 5.35
CA TRP A 86 -7.40 -10.47 4.97
C TRP A 86 -8.09 -11.82 4.79
N PRO A 87 -7.94 -12.53 3.65
CA PRO A 87 -8.62 -13.79 3.44
C PRO A 87 -8.03 -14.89 4.32
N GLU A 88 -8.90 -15.75 4.88
CA GLU A 88 -8.50 -16.87 5.76
C GLU A 88 -7.65 -17.91 5.02
N ASN A 89 -7.89 -18.08 3.72
CA ASN A 89 -7.20 -19.04 2.86
C ASN A 89 -6.14 -18.37 1.98
N ALA A 90 -5.45 -17.36 2.49
CA ALA A 90 -4.40 -16.67 1.75
C ALA A 90 -3.26 -17.62 1.39
N ASP A 91 -2.89 -17.66 0.11
CA ASP A 91 -1.69 -18.38 -0.34
C ASP A 91 -0.46 -17.48 -0.15
N TYR A 92 0.31 -17.75 0.89
CA TYR A 92 1.52 -17.00 1.19
C TYR A 92 2.66 -17.23 0.18
N GLY A 93 2.60 -18.30 -0.61
CA GLY A 93 3.51 -18.56 -1.71
C GLY A 93 3.24 -17.70 -2.95
N LYS A 94 2.03 -17.11 -3.01
CA LYS A 94 1.58 -16.20 -4.06
C LYS A 94 1.13 -14.86 -3.49
N PHE A 95 1.97 -14.25 -2.69
CA PHE A 95 1.63 -13.09 -1.87
C PHE A 95 1.12 -11.89 -2.67
N ALA A 96 1.66 -11.66 -3.89
CA ALA A 96 1.16 -10.63 -4.79
C ALA A 96 -0.29 -10.85 -5.23
N GLU A 97 -0.74 -12.10 -5.34
CA GLU A 97 -2.08 -12.45 -5.78
C GLU A 97 -3.12 -12.40 -4.65
N VAL A 98 -2.69 -12.27 -3.39
CA VAL A 98 -3.61 -12.21 -2.25
C VAL A 98 -4.43 -10.93 -2.28
N HIS A 99 -5.73 -11.06 -2.42
CA HIS A 99 -6.70 -9.96 -2.44
C HIS A 99 -7.09 -9.55 -1.01
N GLY A 100 -6.17 -8.93 -0.30
CA GLY A 100 -6.35 -8.51 1.09
C GLY A 100 -5.35 -7.46 1.53
N GLY A 101 -5.62 -6.79 2.64
CA GLY A 101 -4.73 -5.81 3.24
C GLY A 101 -4.55 -4.53 2.43
N ASN A 102 -3.34 -4.01 2.44
CA ASN A 102 -2.89 -2.85 1.68
C ASN A 102 -1.62 -3.18 0.89
N PRO A 103 -1.71 -3.77 -0.29
CA PRO A 103 -0.58 -3.85 -1.20
C PRO A 103 0.00 -2.47 -1.50
N ILE A 104 1.31 -2.34 -1.39
CA ILE A 104 2.05 -1.15 -1.80
C ILE A 104 2.37 -1.24 -3.28
N LEU A 105 1.96 -0.25 -4.04
CA LEU A 105 2.16 -0.19 -5.49
C LEU A 105 3.38 0.66 -5.79
N PHE A 106 4.43 0.08 -6.37
CA PHE A 106 5.66 0.75 -6.78
C PHE A 106 6.45 -0.13 -7.75
N PRO A 107 7.12 0.40 -8.80
CA PRO A 107 7.27 1.83 -9.13
C PRO A 107 6.07 2.45 -9.84
N PHE A 108 5.17 1.64 -10.43
CA PHE A 108 4.02 2.14 -11.16
C PHE A 108 2.72 1.54 -10.64
N SER A 109 1.72 2.40 -10.43
CA SER A 109 0.36 1.96 -10.14
C SER A 109 -0.34 1.48 -11.41
N ALA A 110 -1.16 0.42 -11.31
CA ALA A 110 -1.87 -0.21 -12.41
C ALA A 110 -0.93 -0.87 -13.44
N ARG A 111 -1.28 -0.82 -14.73
CA ARG A 111 -0.55 -1.47 -15.81
C ARG A 111 0.26 -0.44 -16.58
N THR A 112 1.44 -0.84 -17.03
CA THR A 112 2.25 -0.06 -17.96
C THR A 112 1.98 -0.52 -19.38
N PHE A 113 2.20 0.39 -20.35
CA PHE A 113 1.99 0.13 -21.76
C PHE A 113 3.12 0.72 -22.58
N HIS A 114 3.58 -0.03 -23.58
CA HIS A 114 4.41 0.50 -24.62
C HIS A 114 3.99 -0.08 -25.97
N ALA A 115 3.68 0.77 -26.94
CA ALA A 115 3.25 0.39 -28.30
C ALA A 115 2.13 -0.67 -28.30
N GLY A 116 1.12 -0.52 -27.42
CA GLY A 116 0.01 -1.45 -27.28
C GLY A 116 0.32 -2.73 -26.49
N LYS A 117 1.56 -2.93 -26.06
CA LYS A 117 1.98 -4.09 -25.27
C LYS A 117 1.83 -3.81 -23.79
N ILE A 118 0.92 -4.54 -23.14
CA ILE A 118 0.68 -4.48 -21.68
C ILE A 118 1.89 -5.06 -20.93
N GLY A 119 2.17 -4.50 -19.73
CA GLY A 119 3.24 -4.97 -18.86
C GLY A 119 4.64 -4.58 -19.35
N HIS A 120 4.73 -3.54 -20.17
CA HIS A 120 5.99 -2.98 -20.63
C HIS A 120 5.96 -1.45 -20.55
N TRP A 121 7.11 -0.87 -20.32
CA TRP A 121 7.32 0.57 -20.34
C TRP A 121 8.63 0.91 -21.06
N LYS A 122 8.74 2.13 -21.54
CA LYS A 122 9.94 2.61 -22.23
C LYS A 122 10.61 3.66 -21.37
N ASP A 123 11.87 3.47 -21.05
CA ASP A 123 12.67 4.44 -20.30
C ASP A 123 13.18 5.59 -21.19
N ALA A 124 13.85 6.56 -20.58
CA ALA A 124 14.39 7.74 -21.27
C ALA A 124 15.49 7.38 -22.27
N SER A 125 16.19 6.25 -22.10
CA SER A 125 17.20 5.75 -23.06
C SER A 125 16.56 5.15 -24.31
N GLY A 126 15.25 4.88 -24.29
CA GLY A 126 14.53 4.18 -25.34
C GLY A 126 14.43 2.67 -25.12
N ALA A 127 15.02 2.12 -24.07
CA ALA A 127 14.92 0.71 -23.74
C ALA A 127 13.51 0.34 -23.29
N VAL A 128 12.97 -0.76 -23.81
CA VAL A 128 11.67 -1.30 -23.43
C VAL A 128 11.86 -2.39 -22.38
N ARG A 129 11.24 -2.22 -21.23
CA ARG A 129 11.42 -3.10 -20.08
C ARG A 129 10.11 -3.71 -19.62
N PRO A 130 10.11 -4.95 -19.12
CA PRO A 130 8.94 -5.56 -18.51
C PRO A 130 8.62 -4.85 -17.19
N MET A 131 7.32 -4.81 -16.83
CA MET A 131 6.86 -4.31 -15.56
C MET A 131 5.58 -5.05 -15.15
N PRO A 132 5.55 -5.75 -14.03
CA PRO A 132 4.33 -6.41 -13.57
C PRO A 132 3.25 -5.38 -13.23
N THR A 133 1.99 -5.83 -13.24
CA THR A 133 0.87 -4.99 -12.80
C THR A 133 1.12 -4.54 -11.37
N HIS A 134 1.02 -3.23 -11.13
CA HIS A 134 1.28 -2.58 -9.84
C HIS A 134 2.76 -2.53 -9.42
N GLY A 135 3.69 -2.92 -10.30
CA GLY A 135 5.11 -2.97 -9.98
C GLY A 135 5.46 -4.19 -9.11
N PHE A 136 6.57 -4.12 -8.42
CA PHE A 136 7.17 -5.26 -7.71
C PHE A 136 7.25 -5.07 -6.18
N ALA A 137 6.74 -3.97 -5.62
CA ALA A 137 6.79 -3.76 -4.17
C ALA A 137 5.75 -4.58 -3.40
N GLN A 138 4.64 -4.99 -4.03
CA GLN A 138 3.54 -5.67 -3.35
C GLN A 138 3.91 -7.05 -2.75
N ASP A 139 4.96 -7.66 -3.26
CA ASP A 139 5.57 -8.93 -2.81
C ASP A 139 7.10 -8.83 -2.73
N GLY A 140 7.65 -7.63 -2.88
CA GLY A 140 9.07 -7.35 -2.75
C GLY A 140 9.58 -7.57 -1.32
N GLN A 141 10.87 -7.89 -1.20
CA GLN A 141 11.54 -7.97 0.08
C GLN A 141 11.80 -6.56 0.63
N PHE A 142 11.58 -6.39 1.91
CA PHE A 142 11.86 -5.14 2.62
C PHE A 142 12.75 -5.41 3.83
N GLU A 143 13.75 -4.57 4.00
CA GLU A 143 14.54 -4.52 5.23
C GLU A 143 13.86 -3.60 6.25
N ILE A 144 13.71 -4.09 7.49
CA ILE A 144 13.18 -3.27 8.57
C ILE A 144 14.24 -2.28 9.03
N VAL A 145 14.02 -1.00 8.75
CA VAL A 145 14.90 0.10 9.20
C VAL A 145 14.64 0.45 10.66
N SER A 146 13.37 0.46 11.06
CA SER A 146 12.96 0.68 12.45
C SER A 146 11.62 0.07 12.73
N VAL A 147 11.42 -0.38 13.96
CA VAL A 147 10.14 -0.83 14.50
C VAL A 147 10.04 -0.40 15.96
N ASP A 148 8.92 0.19 16.32
CA ASP A 148 8.59 0.63 17.68
C ASP A 148 7.12 0.42 18.00
N GLU A 149 6.67 0.83 19.16
CA GLU A 149 5.26 0.72 19.56
C GLU A 149 4.31 1.53 18.67
N GLY A 150 4.78 2.58 18.01
CA GLY A 150 3.98 3.45 17.15
C GLY A 150 3.90 2.99 15.70
N GLY A 151 4.74 2.04 15.25
CA GLY A 151 4.75 1.59 13.88
C GLY A 151 6.09 1.04 13.39
N PHE A 152 6.33 1.15 12.09
CA PHE A 152 7.59 0.69 11.49
C PHE A 152 7.98 1.50 10.25
N THR A 153 9.25 1.41 9.90
CA THR A 153 9.80 1.86 8.62
C THR A 153 10.54 0.69 7.99
N ALA A 154 10.26 0.43 6.72
CA ALA A 154 10.95 -0.60 5.95
C ALA A 154 11.40 -0.05 4.59
N GLU A 155 12.53 -0.55 4.10
CA GLU A 155 13.17 -0.15 2.84
C GLU A 155 13.11 -1.30 1.85
N LEU A 156 12.65 -1.03 0.64
CA LEU A 156 12.56 -2.03 -0.44
C LEU A 156 13.97 -2.47 -0.86
N GLN A 157 14.16 -3.79 -0.97
CA GLN A 157 15.35 -4.44 -1.47
C GLN A 157 15.02 -5.09 -2.81
N PRO A 158 15.23 -4.40 -3.95
CA PRO A 158 14.91 -4.97 -5.26
C PRO A 158 15.84 -6.14 -5.58
N ASP A 159 15.27 -7.23 -6.05
CA ASP A 159 16.02 -8.34 -6.61
C ASP A 159 16.59 -7.98 -8.01
N GLU A 160 17.34 -8.89 -8.61
CA GLU A 160 17.96 -8.68 -9.92
C GLU A 160 16.92 -8.40 -11.01
N VAL A 161 15.74 -9.04 -10.96
CA VAL A 161 14.67 -8.89 -11.95
C VAL A 161 14.05 -7.49 -11.81
N ALA A 162 13.74 -7.07 -10.60
CA ALA A 162 13.21 -5.75 -10.31
C ALA A 162 14.23 -4.65 -10.66
N ALA A 163 15.50 -4.84 -10.33
CA ALA A 163 16.58 -3.91 -10.66
C ALA A 163 16.76 -3.77 -12.19
N ALA A 164 16.68 -4.87 -12.95
CA ALA A 164 16.73 -4.81 -14.41
C ALA A 164 15.48 -4.16 -15.02
N ALA A 165 14.31 -4.36 -14.42
CA ALA A 165 13.06 -3.77 -14.88
C ALA A 165 12.97 -2.26 -14.58
N TYR A 166 13.65 -1.79 -13.53
CA TYR A 166 13.64 -0.39 -13.11
C TYR A 166 15.05 0.05 -12.67
N PRO A 167 15.96 0.29 -13.64
CA PRO A 167 17.41 0.43 -13.44
C PRO A 167 17.80 1.84 -12.99
N PHE A 168 17.27 2.29 -11.88
CA PHE A 168 17.62 3.56 -11.26
C PHE A 168 18.35 3.34 -9.95
N ASN A 169 19.18 4.29 -9.57
CA ASN A 169 19.75 4.33 -8.23
C ASN A 169 18.80 5.10 -7.31
N TYR A 170 18.08 4.39 -6.45
CA TYR A 170 17.06 4.97 -5.58
C TYR A 170 16.98 4.23 -4.24
N ARG A 171 16.30 4.88 -3.30
CA ARG A 171 15.81 4.28 -2.07
C ARG A 171 14.31 4.47 -1.99
N PHE A 172 13.56 3.39 -1.81
CA PHE A 172 12.12 3.45 -1.59
C PHE A 172 11.77 2.94 -0.19
N THR A 173 11.18 3.80 0.63
CA THR A 173 10.79 3.46 2.00
C THR A 173 9.29 3.58 2.21
N VAL A 174 8.78 2.66 3.03
CA VAL A 174 7.39 2.63 3.50
C VAL A 174 7.42 2.79 5.02
N ARG A 175 6.71 3.79 5.55
CA ARG A 175 6.55 4.00 6.99
C ARG A 175 5.09 3.98 7.35
N TYR A 176 4.73 3.11 8.30
CA TYR A 176 3.43 3.12 8.96
C TYR A 176 3.53 3.75 10.33
N VAL A 177 2.49 4.52 10.69
CA VAL A 177 2.24 5.01 12.06
C VAL A 177 0.82 4.63 12.40
N PHE A 178 0.67 3.79 13.44
CA PHE A 178 -0.61 3.27 13.90
C PHE A 178 -1.19 4.14 15.03
N GLU A 179 -2.47 4.38 14.96
CA GLU A 179 -3.26 5.15 15.93
C GLU A 179 -4.54 4.35 16.27
N GLU A 180 -5.30 4.75 17.28
CA GLU A 180 -6.45 3.96 17.73
C GLU A 180 -7.53 3.77 16.66
N VAL A 181 -7.84 4.80 15.87
CA VAL A 181 -8.91 4.75 14.86
C VAL A 181 -8.43 5.19 13.48
N SER A 182 -7.12 5.18 13.29
CA SER A 182 -6.50 5.57 12.03
C SER A 182 -5.08 5.02 11.93
N PHE A 183 -4.52 5.07 10.74
CA PHE A 183 -3.09 4.91 10.52
C PHE A 183 -2.62 5.85 9.41
N LYS A 184 -1.33 6.14 9.41
CA LYS A 184 -0.68 6.95 8.39
C LYS A 184 0.33 6.09 7.65
N VAL A 185 0.34 6.18 6.33
CA VAL A 185 1.37 5.55 5.50
C VAL A 185 2.12 6.62 4.74
N TYR A 186 3.44 6.56 4.85
CA TYR A 186 4.34 7.45 4.12
C TYR A 186 5.10 6.61 3.11
N LEU A 187 4.97 6.95 1.84
CA LEU A 187 5.75 6.41 0.74
C LEU A 187 6.80 7.46 0.35
N ARG A 188 8.07 7.10 0.41
CA ARG A 188 9.16 8.00 0.09
C ARG A 188 10.09 7.35 -0.91
N LEU A 189 10.39 8.11 -1.97
CA LEU A 189 11.43 7.80 -2.93
C LEU A 189 12.54 8.84 -2.82
N ASP A 190 13.74 8.41 -2.52
CA ASP A 190 14.95 9.20 -2.63
C ASP A 190 15.65 8.81 -3.93
N ASN A 191 15.83 9.77 -4.83
CA ASN A 191 16.66 9.60 -6.01
C ASN A 191 18.14 9.74 -5.58
N LEU A 192 18.91 8.67 -5.73
CA LEU A 192 20.32 8.61 -5.38
C LEU A 192 21.22 8.75 -6.62
N GLY A 193 20.63 8.84 -7.81
CA GLY A 193 21.31 9.09 -9.08
C GLY A 193 21.05 10.50 -9.59
N ASP A 194 21.61 10.80 -10.75
CA ASP A 194 21.52 12.14 -11.37
C ASP A 194 20.33 12.27 -12.33
N GLU A 195 19.81 11.14 -12.82
CA GLU A 195 18.71 11.13 -13.79
C GLU A 195 17.34 11.21 -13.12
N PRO A 196 16.36 11.87 -13.74
CA PRO A 196 14.98 11.90 -13.24
C PRO A 196 14.37 10.50 -13.22
N ILE A 197 13.74 10.15 -12.09
CA ILE A 197 13.09 8.86 -11.89
C ILE A 197 11.57 9.00 -12.12
N PRO A 198 10.98 8.33 -13.12
CA PRO A 198 9.54 8.28 -13.30
C PRO A 198 8.91 7.28 -12.33
N TRP A 199 7.98 7.71 -11.49
CA TRP A 199 7.32 6.84 -10.55
C TRP A 199 5.88 7.25 -10.23
N SER A 200 5.07 6.27 -9.83
CA SER A 200 3.71 6.47 -9.33
C SER A 200 3.41 5.41 -8.26
N ALA A 201 3.77 5.70 -7.01
CA ALA A 201 3.44 4.81 -5.90
C ALA A 201 1.99 5.00 -5.45
N GLY A 202 1.42 3.95 -4.85
CA GLY A 202 0.06 4.00 -4.36
C GLY A 202 -0.29 2.89 -3.38
N HIS A 203 -1.58 2.86 -3.03
CA HIS A 203 -2.19 1.90 -2.14
C HIS A 203 -3.31 1.15 -2.84
N HIS A 204 -3.54 -0.11 -2.42
CA HIS A 204 -4.60 -0.94 -2.96
C HIS A 204 -5.41 -1.59 -1.82
N PHE A 205 -6.10 -0.76 -1.03
CA PHE A 205 -6.84 -1.23 0.14
C PHE A 205 -7.99 -2.18 -0.21
N TYR A 206 -8.12 -3.23 0.57
CA TYR A 206 -9.25 -4.15 0.56
C TYR A 206 -10.10 -3.92 1.81
N PHE A 207 -11.18 -3.16 1.67
CA PHE A 207 -12.11 -2.91 2.77
C PHE A 207 -13.18 -4.00 2.87
N THR A 208 -13.47 -4.42 4.10
CA THR A 208 -14.60 -5.30 4.38
C THR A 208 -15.88 -4.49 4.41
N LEU A 209 -16.80 -4.73 3.48
CA LEU A 209 -18.10 -4.08 3.41
C LEU A 209 -19.19 -5.07 3.02
N PRO A 210 -20.42 -4.96 3.56
CA PRO A 210 -20.92 -3.93 4.50
C PRO A 210 -20.53 -4.21 5.95
N TRP A 211 -20.48 -3.16 6.79
CA TRP A 211 -20.22 -3.28 8.22
C TRP A 211 -21.47 -3.50 9.07
N HIS A 212 -22.66 -3.27 8.50
CA HIS A 212 -23.94 -3.48 9.18
C HIS A 212 -24.86 -4.35 8.36
N PRO A 213 -25.61 -5.27 9.03
CA PRO A 213 -26.71 -6.00 8.37
C PRO A 213 -27.71 -5.03 7.74
N GLY A 214 -28.18 -5.34 6.55
CA GLY A 214 -29.16 -4.53 5.81
C GLY A 214 -28.58 -3.39 4.99
N LEU A 215 -27.30 -3.05 5.16
CA LEU A 215 -26.61 -2.11 4.27
C LEU A 215 -25.99 -2.82 3.07
N LYS A 216 -25.87 -2.09 1.96
CA LYS A 216 -25.18 -2.50 0.73
C LYS A 216 -23.88 -1.73 0.59
N ARG A 217 -22.96 -2.21 -0.24
CA ARG A 217 -21.71 -1.50 -0.56
C ARG A 217 -21.95 -0.09 -1.10
N SER A 218 -23.04 0.11 -1.85
CA SER A 218 -23.45 1.43 -2.39
C SER A 218 -23.82 2.45 -1.32
N ASP A 219 -24.06 2.01 -0.08
CA ASP A 219 -24.44 2.89 1.02
C ASP A 219 -23.20 3.50 1.73
N TYR A 220 -22.01 3.07 1.31
CA TYR A 220 -20.72 3.57 1.83
C TYR A 220 -20.07 4.53 0.83
N ARG A 221 -19.40 5.54 1.37
CA ARG A 221 -18.65 6.53 0.59
C ARG A 221 -17.20 6.55 1.03
N PHE A 222 -16.32 6.76 0.05
CA PHE A 222 -14.91 7.04 0.28
C PHE A 222 -14.64 8.48 -0.11
N GLU A 223 -14.10 9.26 0.84
CA GLU A 223 -13.62 10.61 0.57
C GLU A 223 -12.11 10.55 0.41
N ILE A 224 -11.65 10.87 -0.79
CA ILE A 224 -10.24 10.89 -1.13
C ILE A 224 -9.88 12.32 -1.52
N PRO A 225 -8.97 13.01 -0.79
CA PRO A 225 -8.57 14.38 -1.12
C PRO A 225 -7.64 14.40 -2.34
N ALA A 226 -8.11 13.86 -3.45
CA ALA A 226 -7.42 13.81 -4.73
C ALA A 226 -7.81 14.98 -5.61
N LYS A 227 -6.83 15.58 -6.30
CA LYS A 227 -7.09 16.66 -7.25
C LYS A 227 -7.67 16.17 -8.58
N LYS A 228 -7.43 14.91 -8.92
CA LYS A 228 -7.85 14.28 -10.18
C LYS A 228 -8.28 12.84 -9.93
N CYS A 229 -9.27 12.41 -10.67
CA CYS A 229 -9.69 11.02 -10.79
C CYS A 229 -9.44 10.57 -12.24
N PHE A 230 -8.79 9.43 -12.41
CA PHE A 230 -8.54 8.86 -13.73
C PHE A 230 -9.43 7.65 -13.93
N THR A 231 -10.06 7.56 -15.10
CA THR A 231 -10.82 6.41 -15.52
C THR A 231 -9.95 5.50 -16.38
N HIS A 232 -10.04 4.22 -16.15
CA HIS A 232 -9.33 3.21 -16.92
C HIS A 232 -10.29 2.47 -17.84
N ALA A 233 -9.83 2.21 -19.06
CA ALA A 233 -10.47 1.26 -19.96
C ALA A 233 -10.36 -0.18 -19.41
N PRO A 234 -11.12 -1.16 -19.93
CA PRO A 234 -11.05 -2.55 -19.47
C PRO A 234 -9.66 -3.19 -19.59
N ASP A 235 -8.84 -2.76 -20.55
CA ASP A 235 -7.46 -3.19 -20.72
C ASP A 235 -6.49 -2.53 -19.72
N GLY A 236 -6.97 -1.53 -18.93
CA GLY A 236 -6.20 -0.78 -17.94
C GLY A 236 -5.49 0.45 -18.50
N SER A 237 -5.66 0.78 -19.79
CA SER A 237 -5.18 2.05 -20.33
C SER A 237 -5.96 3.22 -19.73
N LEU A 238 -5.32 4.41 -19.67
CA LEU A 238 -6.00 5.62 -19.20
C LEU A 238 -6.94 6.13 -20.30
N LEU A 239 -8.19 6.32 -19.94
CA LEU A 239 -9.09 7.13 -20.73
C LEU A 239 -8.75 8.60 -20.51
N SER A 240 -8.98 9.43 -21.52
CA SER A 240 -8.75 10.89 -21.42
C SER A 240 -9.45 11.46 -20.19
N VAL A 241 -8.78 12.35 -19.48
CA VAL A 241 -9.26 13.11 -18.31
C VAL A 241 -10.11 14.27 -18.79
#